data_6101d1b95ca992f2727f2d2af18e622d
#
_entry.id   6101d1b95ca992f2727f2d2af18e622d
#
_cell.length_a   1.000
_cell.length_b   1.000
_cell.length_c   1.000
_cell.angle_alpha   90.00
_cell.angle_beta   90.00
_cell.angle_gamma   90.00
#
_symmetry.space_group_name_H-M   'P 1'
#
loop_
_entity.id
_entity.type
_entity.pdbx_description
1 polymer ?
#
loop_
_entity_poly.entity_id
_entity_poly.type
_entity_poly.pdbx_seq_one_letter_code
_entity_poly.pdbx_strand_id
1 'polypeptide(L)'
;MEADFTYDTLRKGTNGLVCYDRSGMPLQQPFAVQCTSMGNLPREAQNLKAESTGDRAKSEAMLKEMEQNGTRAKPEFGSVWYHLSGADRDHVSAHEVTIAVPGATQASLGLPEQRRDNGVWIMNAGTSTAHIMIPGR
;
A
#
# COMPACT_ATOMS: atom_id res chain seq x y z
N MET A 1 -14.55 0.92 4.43
CA MET A 1 -14.65 1.26 3.00
C MET A 1 -15.85 0.55 2.42
N GLU A 2 -16.63 1.25 1.63
CA GLU A 2 -17.87 0.75 1.06
C GLU A 2 -17.65 -0.12 -0.18
N ALA A 3 -18.69 -0.83 -0.63
CA ALA A 3 -18.58 -1.74 -1.78
C ALA A 3 -18.25 -1.04 -3.12
N ASP A 4 -18.52 0.25 -3.23
CA ASP A 4 -18.15 1.10 -4.38
C ASP A 4 -16.77 1.76 -4.24
N PHE A 5 -16.00 1.35 -3.22
CA PHE A 5 -14.66 1.87 -2.87
C PHE A 5 -14.66 3.32 -2.39
N THR A 6 -15.79 3.86 -2.00
CA THR A 6 -15.89 5.08 -1.20
C THR A 6 -15.66 4.76 0.28
N TYR A 7 -15.65 5.76 1.14
CA TYR A 7 -15.46 5.56 2.58
C TYR A 7 -16.32 6.53 3.39
N ASP A 8 -16.76 6.04 4.55
CA ASP A 8 -17.41 6.85 5.56
C ASP A 8 -16.50 7.02 6.76
N THR A 9 -16.42 8.23 7.28
CA THR A 9 -15.61 8.53 8.47
C THR A 9 -16.34 8.08 9.71
N LEU A 10 -15.92 6.97 10.32
CA LEU A 10 -16.45 6.46 11.57
C LEU A 10 -15.96 7.26 12.78
N ARG A 11 -14.72 7.73 12.73
CA ARG A 11 -14.09 8.54 13.77
C ARG A 11 -13.10 9.53 13.16
N LYS A 12 -13.30 10.81 13.43
CA LYS A 12 -12.37 11.84 12.95
C LYS A 12 -11.04 11.76 13.69
N GLY A 13 -9.94 11.67 12.92
CA GLY A 13 -8.56 11.79 13.42
C GLY A 13 -8.05 13.22 13.38
N THR A 14 -6.84 13.44 13.92
CA THR A 14 -6.18 14.74 14.00
C THR A 14 -4.79 14.78 13.38
N ASN A 15 -4.27 13.62 12.90
CA ASN A 15 -2.90 13.47 12.42
C ASN A 15 -2.77 13.35 10.89
N GLY A 16 -3.87 13.58 10.14
CA GLY A 16 -3.87 13.48 8.68
C GLY A 16 -3.81 12.04 8.12
N LEU A 17 -3.83 11.04 8.99
CA LEU A 17 -3.89 9.63 8.59
C LEU A 17 -5.33 9.13 8.57
N VAL A 18 -5.62 8.23 7.66
CA VAL A 18 -6.85 7.43 7.63
C VAL A 18 -6.46 5.97 7.83
N CYS A 19 -7.16 5.31 8.75
CA CYS A 19 -7.00 3.89 9.03
C CYS A 19 -8.28 3.15 8.65
N TYR A 20 -8.15 2.00 8.05
CA TYR A 20 -9.26 1.17 7.61
C TYR A 20 -8.96 -0.31 7.80
N ASP A 21 -10.04 -1.06 8.02
CA ASP A 21 -10.01 -2.51 8.20
C ASP A 21 -10.12 -3.19 6.84
N ARG A 22 -9.22 -4.12 6.57
CA ARG A 22 -9.17 -4.96 5.39
C ARG A 22 -9.30 -6.45 5.73
N SER A 23 -9.61 -6.77 6.97
CA SER A 23 -9.67 -8.13 7.48
C SER A 23 -10.66 -8.98 6.66
N GLY A 24 -10.18 -10.14 6.19
CA GLY A 24 -10.98 -11.07 5.41
C GLY A 24 -11.44 -10.59 4.03
N MET A 25 -10.98 -9.42 3.57
CA MET A 25 -11.21 -8.99 2.19
C MET A 25 -10.44 -9.87 1.20
N PRO A 26 -10.85 -9.92 -0.09
CA PRO A 26 -10.13 -10.68 -1.09
C PRO A 26 -8.63 -10.39 -1.10
N LEU A 27 -7.81 -11.44 -1.16
CA LEU A 27 -6.34 -11.40 -1.12
C LEU A 27 -5.73 -10.88 0.19
N GLN A 28 -6.52 -10.67 1.22
CA GLN A 28 -6.05 -10.24 2.54
C GLN A 28 -6.04 -11.39 3.56
N GLN A 29 -5.28 -11.20 4.63
CA GLN A 29 -5.26 -12.08 5.78
C GLN A 29 -6.59 -11.98 6.58
N PRO A 30 -6.92 -12.96 7.44
CA PRO A 30 -8.09 -12.89 8.32
C PRO A 30 -8.13 -11.63 9.20
N PHE A 31 -6.96 -11.16 9.64
CA PHE A 31 -6.77 -9.85 10.27
C PHE A 31 -5.85 -9.00 9.39
N ALA A 32 -6.31 -7.83 8.98
CA ALA A 32 -5.53 -6.87 8.19
C ALA A 32 -6.04 -5.45 8.42
N VAL A 33 -5.18 -4.56 8.89
CA VAL A 33 -5.46 -3.13 9.03
C VAL A 33 -4.38 -2.32 8.38
N GLN A 34 -4.77 -1.21 7.79
CA GLN A 34 -3.86 -0.32 7.07
C GLN A 34 -4.16 1.13 7.41
N CYS A 35 -3.11 1.95 7.51
CA CYS A 35 -3.23 3.40 7.67
C CYS A 35 -2.35 4.09 6.63
N THR A 36 -2.85 5.17 6.04
CA THR A 36 -2.08 6.02 5.13
C THR A 36 -2.59 7.45 5.17
N SER A 37 -1.93 8.34 4.42
CA SER A 37 -2.41 9.71 4.26
C SER A 37 -3.73 9.76 3.47
N MET A 38 -4.56 10.74 3.74
CA MET A 38 -5.83 10.91 3.05
C MET A 38 -5.68 11.11 1.54
N GLY A 39 -4.61 11.76 1.08
CA GLY A 39 -4.31 11.94 -0.34
C GLY A 39 -4.06 10.64 -1.10
N ASN A 40 -3.78 9.54 -0.40
CA ASN A 40 -3.56 8.23 -1.00
C ASN A 40 -4.84 7.41 -1.22
N LEU A 41 -5.99 7.86 -0.71
CA LEU A 41 -7.25 7.12 -0.83
C LEU A 41 -7.68 6.80 -2.27
N PRO A 42 -7.48 7.69 -3.26
CA PRO A 42 -7.80 7.33 -4.65
C PRO A 42 -6.97 6.15 -5.17
N ARG A 43 -5.71 6.06 -4.76
CA ARG A 43 -4.84 4.92 -5.09
C ARG A 43 -5.31 3.64 -4.39
N GLU A 44 -5.68 3.77 -3.12
CA GLU A 44 -6.19 2.63 -2.35
C GLU A 44 -7.51 2.10 -2.90
N ALA A 45 -8.42 2.96 -3.34
CA ALA A 45 -9.62 2.53 -4.05
C ALA A 45 -9.31 1.69 -5.30
N GLN A 46 -8.27 2.05 -6.06
CA GLN A 46 -7.80 1.25 -7.19
C GLN A 46 -7.22 -0.10 -6.75
N ASN A 47 -6.47 -0.15 -5.66
CA ASN A 47 -5.95 -1.41 -5.09
C ASN A 47 -7.11 -2.34 -4.74
N LEU A 48 -8.06 -1.85 -3.95
CA LEU A 48 -9.21 -2.64 -3.50
C LEU A 48 -10.07 -3.14 -4.65
N LYS A 49 -10.29 -2.30 -5.67
CA LYS A 49 -11.01 -2.69 -6.88
C LYS A 49 -10.29 -3.84 -7.62
N ALA A 50 -8.99 -3.75 -7.77
CA ALA A 50 -8.19 -4.81 -8.40
C ALA A 50 -8.21 -6.10 -7.56
N GLU A 51 -8.04 -5.99 -6.25
CA GLU A 51 -8.04 -7.13 -5.33
C GLU A 51 -9.40 -7.79 -5.17
N SER A 52 -10.51 -7.06 -5.42
CA SER A 52 -11.87 -7.62 -5.38
C SER A 52 -12.10 -8.76 -6.36
N THR A 53 -11.23 -8.93 -7.34
CA THR A 53 -11.24 -10.10 -8.24
C THR A 53 -10.98 -11.41 -7.49
N GLY A 54 -10.34 -11.37 -6.32
CA GLY A 54 -9.92 -12.55 -5.57
C GLY A 54 -8.78 -13.35 -6.22
N ASP A 55 -8.27 -12.88 -7.35
CA ASP A 55 -7.21 -13.51 -8.14
C ASP A 55 -6.01 -12.56 -8.22
N ARG A 56 -4.88 -12.96 -7.65
CA ARG A 56 -3.67 -12.14 -7.60
C ARG A 56 -3.15 -11.76 -8.99
N ALA A 57 -3.13 -12.71 -9.94
CA ALA A 57 -2.64 -12.45 -11.28
C ALA A 57 -3.51 -11.44 -12.03
N LYS A 58 -4.84 -11.52 -11.87
CA LYS A 58 -5.78 -10.55 -12.44
C LYS A 58 -5.63 -9.17 -11.79
N SER A 59 -5.50 -9.13 -10.47
CA SER A 59 -5.27 -7.89 -9.73
C SER A 59 -3.99 -7.19 -10.21
N GLU A 60 -2.89 -7.91 -10.30
CA GLU A 60 -1.61 -7.38 -10.77
C GLU A 60 -1.69 -6.88 -12.23
N ALA A 61 -2.39 -7.63 -13.11
CA ALA A 61 -2.60 -7.23 -14.49
C ALA A 61 -3.41 -5.92 -14.61
N MET A 62 -4.47 -5.77 -13.81
CA MET A 62 -5.27 -4.54 -13.78
C MET A 62 -4.45 -3.34 -13.30
N LEU A 63 -3.67 -3.49 -12.24
CA LEU A 63 -2.81 -2.42 -11.73
C LEU A 63 -1.70 -2.04 -12.72
N LYS A 64 -1.13 -3.03 -13.39
CA LYS A 64 -0.14 -2.81 -14.44
C LYS A 64 -0.72 -2.09 -15.65
N GLU A 65 -1.93 -2.44 -16.06
CA GLU A 65 -2.63 -1.73 -17.13
C GLU A 65 -2.87 -0.25 -16.78
N MET A 66 -3.33 0.04 -15.54
CA MET A 66 -3.50 1.41 -15.07
C MET A 66 -2.18 2.19 -15.05
N GLU A 67 -1.06 1.54 -14.71
CA GLU A 67 0.28 2.15 -14.76
C GLU A 67 0.67 2.48 -16.21
N GLN A 68 0.45 1.56 -17.15
CA GLN A 68 0.82 1.72 -18.56
C GLN A 68 0.00 2.79 -19.27
N ASN A 69 -1.31 2.87 -18.97
CA ASN A 69 -2.21 3.86 -19.60
C ASN A 69 -2.27 5.20 -18.85
N GLY A 70 -1.51 5.37 -17.77
CA GLY A 70 -1.41 6.61 -17.01
C GLY A 70 -2.60 6.91 -16.09
N THR A 71 -3.53 5.97 -15.89
CA THR A 71 -4.70 6.16 -15.01
C THR A 71 -4.47 5.77 -13.56
N ARG A 72 -3.30 5.19 -13.26
CA ARG A 72 -2.91 4.82 -11.90
C ARG A 72 -2.74 6.07 -11.05
N ALA A 73 -3.52 6.22 -9.98
CA ALA A 73 -3.36 7.31 -9.03
C ALA A 73 -1.97 7.25 -8.39
N LYS A 74 -1.23 8.35 -8.43
CA LYS A 74 0.08 8.46 -7.78
C LYS A 74 -0.11 8.69 -6.29
N PRO A 75 0.70 8.05 -5.42
CA PRO A 75 0.70 8.37 -4.01
C PRO A 75 1.36 9.72 -3.77
N GLU A 76 1.09 10.35 -2.64
CA GLU A 76 1.83 11.52 -2.19
C GLU A 76 3.28 11.14 -1.90
N PHE A 77 4.24 11.87 -2.48
CA PHE A 77 5.66 11.63 -2.24
C PHE A 77 5.99 11.82 -0.76
N GLY A 78 6.67 10.84 -0.14
CA GLY A 78 7.03 10.86 1.27
C GLY A 78 5.90 10.44 2.22
N SER A 79 4.71 10.13 1.71
CA SER A 79 3.62 9.61 2.53
C SER A 79 3.91 8.19 3.03
N VAL A 80 3.32 7.85 4.17
CA VAL A 80 3.58 6.59 4.87
C VAL A 80 2.39 5.65 4.74
N TRP A 81 2.66 4.36 4.55
CA TRP A 81 1.72 3.27 4.76
C TRP A 81 2.17 2.44 5.96
N TYR A 82 1.25 2.25 6.89
CA TYR A 82 1.36 1.28 7.99
C TYR A 82 0.46 0.11 7.67
N HIS A 83 0.97 -1.10 7.78
CA HIS A 83 0.21 -2.32 7.54
C HIS A 83 0.49 -3.35 8.63
N LEU A 84 -0.58 -3.86 9.24
CA LEU A 84 -0.56 -4.96 10.19
C LEU A 84 -1.44 -6.08 9.65
N SER A 85 -0.94 -7.30 9.58
CA SER A 85 -1.75 -8.44 9.18
C SER A 85 -1.31 -9.74 9.85
N GLY A 86 -2.22 -10.70 9.93
CA GLY A 86 -1.97 -11.99 10.54
C GLY A 86 -3.22 -12.85 10.67
N ALA A 87 -3.12 -13.90 11.46
CA ALA A 87 -4.24 -14.82 11.72
C ALA A 87 -5.36 -14.13 12.50
N ASP A 88 -5.00 -13.32 13.49
CA ASP A 88 -5.89 -12.51 14.31
C ASP A 88 -5.10 -11.34 14.92
N ARG A 89 -5.77 -10.52 15.74
CA ARG A 89 -5.19 -9.34 16.37
C ARG A 89 -4.02 -9.66 17.31
N ASP A 90 -4.04 -10.81 17.95
CA ASP A 90 -3.02 -11.22 18.92
C ASP A 90 -1.87 -12.00 18.25
N HIS A 91 -2.09 -12.45 17.01
CA HIS A 91 -1.12 -13.20 16.19
C HIS A 91 -0.83 -12.47 14.88
N VAL A 92 -0.24 -11.27 15.00
CA VAL A 92 0.23 -10.48 13.87
C VAL A 92 1.53 -11.08 13.34
N SER A 93 1.56 -11.43 12.07
CA SER A 93 2.71 -12.02 11.38
C SER A 93 3.45 -11.05 10.47
N ALA A 94 2.80 -9.97 10.05
CA ALA A 94 3.41 -8.90 9.26
C ALA A 94 3.14 -7.54 9.89
N HIS A 95 4.22 -6.78 10.07
CA HIS A 95 4.20 -5.40 10.53
C HIS A 95 5.08 -4.60 9.58
N GLU A 96 4.46 -3.91 8.64
CA GLU A 96 5.17 -3.21 7.57
C GLU A 96 4.95 -1.70 7.67
N VAL A 97 6.04 -0.97 7.45
CA VAL A 97 6.03 0.47 7.25
C VAL A 97 6.72 0.76 5.93
N THR A 98 6.02 1.44 5.03
CA THR A 98 6.59 1.84 3.75
C THR A 98 6.43 3.34 3.53
N ILE A 99 7.34 3.94 2.77
CA ILE A 99 7.32 5.36 2.40
C ILE A 99 7.21 5.46 0.89
N ALA A 100 6.17 6.10 0.40
CA ALA A 100 5.96 6.29 -1.03
C ALA A 100 6.98 7.27 -1.62
N VAL A 101 7.66 6.84 -2.66
CA VAL A 101 8.64 7.64 -3.41
C VAL A 101 8.43 7.44 -4.91
N PRO A 102 7.23 7.78 -5.45
CA PRO A 102 6.89 7.48 -6.84
C PRO A 102 7.95 7.97 -7.82
N GLY A 103 8.36 7.08 -8.72
CA GLY A 103 9.41 7.33 -9.71
C GLY A 103 10.84 7.24 -9.21
N ALA A 104 11.06 7.02 -7.91
CA ALA A 104 12.41 6.96 -7.35
C ALA A 104 13.20 5.75 -7.82
N THR A 105 14.51 5.95 -7.97
CA THR A 105 15.48 4.94 -8.35
C THR A 105 16.70 5.03 -7.44
N GLN A 106 17.61 4.06 -7.52
CA GLN A 106 18.89 4.15 -6.84
C GLN A 106 19.66 5.41 -7.25
N ALA A 107 19.60 5.78 -8.52
CA ALA A 107 20.27 6.99 -9.01
C ALA A 107 19.70 8.27 -8.40
N SER A 108 18.40 8.34 -8.15
CA SER A 108 17.74 9.54 -7.62
C SER A 108 17.83 9.68 -6.10
N LEU A 109 17.84 8.58 -5.34
CA LEU A 109 17.82 8.60 -3.87
C LEU A 109 19.09 8.04 -3.21
N GLY A 110 19.96 7.34 -3.96
CA GLY A 110 21.13 6.70 -3.39
C GLY A 110 20.84 5.46 -2.55
N LEU A 111 19.60 4.96 -2.55
CA LEU A 111 19.20 3.76 -1.85
C LEU A 111 19.22 2.54 -2.79
N PRO A 112 19.58 1.34 -2.32
CA PRO A 112 19.59 0.15 -3.16
C PRO A 112 18.18 -0.25 -3.59
N GLU A 113 18.07 -0.86 -4.77
CA GLU A 113 16.82 -1.39 -5.32
C GLU A 113 16.64 -2.89 -5.02
N GLN A 114 17.61 -3.48 -4.35
CA GLN A 114 17.57 -4.88 -3.94
C GLN A 114 17.30 -5.00 -2.44
N ARG A 115 16.47 -5.97 -2.09
CA ARG A 115 16.16 -6.28 -0.69
C ARG A 115 17.43 -6.52 0.13
N ARG A 116 17.43 -5.95 1.33
CA ARG A 116 18.44 -6.21 2.36
C ARG A 116 17.79 -6.20 3.74
N ASP A 117 18.33 -7.00 4.66
CA ASP A 117 17.74 -7.15 6.00
C ASP A 117 18.32 -6.13 7.01
N ASN A 118 19.43 -5.49 6.68
CA ASN A 118 20.14 -4.56 7.57
C ASN A 118 19.94 -3.08 7.23
N GLY A 119 18.95 -2.76 6.41
CA GLY A 119 18.69 -1.38 6.02
C GLY A 119 17.51 -1.25 5.07
N VAL A 120 17.18 -0.02 4.72
CA VAL A 120 16.10 0.30 3.80
C VAL A 120 16.52 0.07 2.34
N TRP A 121 15.54 -0.17 1.49
CA TRP A 121 15.71 -0.36 0.05
C TRP A 121 14.47 0.10 -0.72
N ILE A 122 14.60 0.34 -2.04
CA ILE A 122 13.49 0.77 -2.89
C ILE A 122 12.89 -0.45 -3.57
N MET A 123 11.60 -0.67 -3.37
CA MET A 123 10.82 -1.64 -4.11
C MET A 123 10.11 -0.98 -5.29
N ASN A 124 10.00 -1.68 -6.41
CA ASN A 124 9.37 -1.19 -7.64
C ASN A 124 9.96 0.12 -8.18
N ALA A 125 11.27 0.28 -8.10
CA ALA A 125 11.98 1.47 -8.55
C ALA A 125 11.57 1.91 -9.97
N GLY A 126 11.49 3.24 -10.18
CA GLY A 126 11.14 3.84 -11.46
C GLY A 126 9.65 3.84 -11.81
N THR A 127 8.79 3.26 -11.00
CA THR A 127 7.33 3.21 -11.21
C THR A 127 6.57 4.14 -10.26
N SER A 128 5.27 4.35 -10.49
CA SER A 128 4.42 5.09 -9.55
C SER A 128 4.26 4.34 -8.22
N THR A 129 4.61 3.05 -8.19
CA THR A 129 4.55 2.18 -7.02
C THR A 129 5.87 2.14 -6.24
N ALA A 130 6.90 2.88 -6.68
CA ALA A 130 8.17 2.93 -5.96
C ALA A 130 7.97 3.37 -4.51
N HIS A 131 8.51 2.58 -3.59
CA HIS A 131 8.43 2.87 -2.16
C HIS A 131 9.66 2.34 -1.42
N ILE A 132 9.99 3.02 -0.34
CA ILE A 132 11.06 2.59 0.56
C ILE A 132 10.49 1.53 1.49
N MET A 133 11.12 0.36 1.49
CA MET A 133 10.86 -0.72 2.43
C MET A 133 11.72 -0.54 3.66
N ILE A 134 11.09 -0.58 4.82
CA ILE A 134 11.76 -0.56 6.12
C ILE A 134 11.70 -1.98 6.67
N PRO A 135 12.85 -2.66 6.91
CA PRO A 135 12.84 -3.99 7.49
C PRO A 135 12.07 -3.98 8.82
N GLY A 136 11.09 -4.85 8.94
CA GLY A 136 10.29 -5.04 10.15
C GLY A 136 10.58 -6.39 10.79
N ARG A 137 10.16 -6.55 12.04
CA ARG A 137 10.20 -7.82 12.75
C ARG A 137 8.90 -8.58 12.57
#